data_10804099364b64101232893150543739
#
_entry.id   10804099364b64101232893150543739
#
_cell.length_a   1.000
_cell.length_b   1.000
_cell.length_c   1.000
_cell.angle_alpha   90.00
_cell.angle_beta   90.00
_cell.angle_gamma   90.00
#
_symmetry.space_group_name_H-M   'P 1'
#
loop_
_entity.id
_entity.type
_entity.pdbx_description
1 polymer ?
#
loop_
_entity_poly.entity_id
_entity_poly.type
_entity_poly.pdbx_seq_one_letter_code
_entity_poly.pdbx_strand_id
1 'polypeptide(L)'
;MVLPLAAPPPLVSHVTAADLPFSWHPGCPVAPAQLRRVRLPFWGFDGRAHTGELVVNAAVVTDVETVYTRLYRARFPIRKMRPIDAYRASDSASTADDNTAAFNCRYAVASGPKHWSMHAYGEAIDVNTVENPYVFGGVARPAAGRAYVDRSRVRPGMAVPGGVLVEAFRSVGWGWGGSWAGSPDYQHFSINGR
;
A
#
# COMPACT_ATOMS: atom_id res chain seq x y z
N MET A 1 10.26 31.82 -0.91
CA MET A 1 9.19 30.89 -0.46
C MET A 1 8.68 30.17 -1.69
N VAL A 2 9.11 28.93 -1.92
CA VAL A 2 8.65 28.14 -3.06
C VAL A 2 7.25 27.64 -2.72
N LEU A 3 6.23 28.03 -3.48
CA LEU A 3 4.88 27.53 -3.33
C LEU A 3 4.91 26.00 -3.45
N PRO A 4 4.19 25.27 -2.58
CA PRO A 4 4.09 23.82 -2.70
C PRO A 4 3.49 23.50 -4.07
N LEU A 5 4.20 22.68 -4.85
CA LEU A 5 3.71 22.22 -6.16
C LEU A 5 2.37 21.50 -5.94
N ALA A 6 1.31 21.98 -6.58
CA ALA A 6 0.02 21.31 -6.52
C ALA A 6 0.16 19.90 -7.10
N ALA A 7 -0.36 18.90 -6.39
CA ALA A 7 -0.42 17.54 -6.94
C ALA A 7 -1.33 17.54 -8.18
N PRO A 8 -0.94 16.90 -9.29
CA PRO A 8 -1.88 16.65 -10.38
C PRO A 8 -3.12 15.90 -9.86
N PRO A 9 -4.33 16.16 -10.39
CA PRO A 9 -5.52 15.47 -9.95
C PRO A 9 -5.40 13.97 -10.20
N PRO A 10 -5.85 13.14 -9.26
CA PRO A 10 -6.00 11.70 -9.47
C PRO A 10 -6.97 11.40 -10.63
N LEU A 11 -6.75 10.28 -11.32
CA LEU A 11 -7.68 9.78 -12.32
C LEU A 11 -8.28 8.46 -11.81
N VAL A 12 -9.60 8.43 -11.68
CA VAL A 12 -10.35 7.27 -11.20
C VAL A 12 -11.10 6.63 -12.36
N SER A 13 -11.01 5.31 -12.50
CA SER A 13 -11.74 4.54 -13.50
C SER A 13 -12.31 3.25 -12.92
N HIS A 14 -13.38 2.75 -13.55
CA HIS A 14 -13.92 1.43 -13.27
C HIS A 14 -12.94 0.34 -13.70
N VAL A 15 -13.04 -0.82 -13.08
CA VAL A 15 -12.35 -2.04 -13.49
C VAL A 15 -13.34 -3.16 -13.74
N THR A 16 -12.95 -4.07 -14.62
CA THR A 16 -13.67 -5.30 -14.95
C THR A 16 -12.85 -6.52 -14.52
N ALA A 17 -13.41 -7.71 -14.57
CA ALA A 17 -12.67 -8.94 -14.33
C ALA A 17 -11.49 -9.11 -15.31
N ALA A 18 -11.63 -8.64 -16.54
CA ALA A 18 -10.57 -8.69 -17.55
C ALA A 18 -9.36 -7.79 -17.20
N ASP A 19 -9.57 -6.73 -16.43
CA ASP A 19 -8.51 -5.85 -15.94
C ASP A 19 -7.74 -6.43 -14.75
N LEU A 20 -8.28 -7.50 -14.13
CA LEU A 20 -7.77 -8.14 -12.91
C LEU A 20 -7.60 -9.66 -13.11
N PRO A 21 -6.91 -10.10 -14.19
CA PRO A 21 -6.90 -11.49 -14.61
C PRO A 21 -6.22 -12.44 -13.64
N PHE A 22 -5.45 -11.92 -12.70
CA PHE A 22 -4.71 -12.71 -11.71
C PHE A 22 -5.14 -12.40 -10.27
N SER A 23 -5.48 -11.16 -9.98
CA SER A 23 -5.78 -10.72 -8.60
C SER A 23 -7.23 -10.93 -8.21
N TRP A 24 -8.15 -11.11 -9.17
CA TRP A 24 -9.56 -11.37 -8.91
C TRP A 24 -10.02 -12.70 -9.51
N HIS A 25 -10.91 -13.39 -8.82
CA HIS A 25 -11.58 -14.63 -9.28
C HIS A 25 -12.98 -14.73 -8.65
N PRO A 26 -13.89 -15.55 -9.22
CA PRO A 26 -15.15 -15.87 -8.56
C PRO A 26 -14.91 -16.41 -7.14
N GLY A 27 -15.67 -15.92 -6.17
CA GLY A 27 -15.50 -16.25 -4.74
C GLY A 27 -14.72 -15.21 -3.95
N CYS A 28 -14.13 -14.19 -4.59
CA CYS A 28 -13.61 -13.02 -3.89
C CYS A 28 -14.71 -12.29 -3.11
N PRO A 29 -14.40 -11.64 -1.97
CA PRO A 29 -15.40 -10.98 -1.13
C PRO A 29 -16.01 -9.74 -1.77
N VAL A 30 -15.39 -9.20 -2.83
CA VAL A 30 -15.90 -8.05 -3.60
C VAL A 30 -15.94 -8.36 -5.09
N ALA A 31 -16.94 -7.82 -5.78
CA ALA A 31 -17.04 -7.87 -7.23
C ALA A 31 -16.15 -6.76 -7.86
N PRO A 32 -15.67 -6.94 -9.12
CA PRO A 32 -14.90 -5.90 -9.81
C PRO A 32 -15.63 -4.55 -9.89
N ALA A 33 -16.96 -4.56 -10.00
CA ALA A 33 -17.77 -3.35 -10.00
C ALA A 33 -17.64 -2.49 -8.74
N GLN A 34 -17.23 -3.08 -7.61
CA GLN A 34 -16.97 -2.40 -6.33
C GLN A 34 -15.55 -1.84 -6.25
N LEU A 35 -14.69 -2.13 -7.22
CA LEU A 35 -13.31 -1.68 -7.27
C LEU A 35 -13.13 -0.50 -8.22
N ARG A 36 -12.07 0.28 -7.98
CA ARG A 36 -11.63 1.37 -8.84
C ARG A 36 -10.14 1.30 -9.06
N ARG A 37 -9.71 1.59 -10.28
CA ARG A 37 -8.32 1.89 -10.57
C ARG A 37 -8.10 3.37 -10.33
N VAL A 38 -7.15 3.71 -9.49
CA VAL A 38 -6.80 5.08 -9.13
C VAL A 38 -5.37 5.35 -9.58
N ARG A 39 -5.20 6.29 -10.52
CA ARG A 39 -3.89 6.78 -10.95
C ARG A 39 -3.49 7.96 -10.08
N LEU A 40 -2.31 7.87 -9.47
CA LEU A 40 -1.85 8.79 -8.45
C LEU A 40 -0.46 9.31 -8.78
N PRO A 41 -0.23 10.63 -8.66
CA PRO A 41 1.12 11.16 -8.72
C PRO A 41 1.88 10.82 -7.45
N PHE A 42 3.18 10.53 -7.55
CA PHE A 42 4.06 10.31 -6.42
C PHE A 42 5.50 10.79 -6.72
N TRP A 43 6.26 11.05 -5.67
CA TRP A 43 7.69 11.32 -5.78
C TRP A 43 8.48 10.03 -5.70
N GLY A 44 9.38 9.79 -6.66
CA GLY A 44 10.31 8.69 -6.62
C GLY A 44 11.51 8.96 -5.70
N PHE A 45 12.26 7.93 -5.39
CA PHE A 45 13.55 8.06 -4.69
C PHE A 45 14.63 8.78 -5.52
N ASP A 46 14.38 8.93 -6.82
CA ASP A 46 15.19 9.75 -7.74
C ASP A 46 14.88 11.25 -7.63
N GLY A 47 13.97 11.65 -6.73
CA GLY A 47 13.54 13.03 -6.54
C GLY A 47 12.69 13.58 -7.68
N ARG A 48 12.12 12.73 -8.54
CA ARG A 48 11.25 13.10 -9.65
C ARG A 48 9.81 12.69 -9.39
N ALA A 49 8.88 13.42 -10.02
CA ALA A 49 7.47 13.05 -10.01
C ALA A 49 7.21 11.92 -11.01
N HIS A 50 6.44 10.94 -10.57
CA HIS A 50 5.99 9.78 -11.35
C HIS A 50 4.47 9.65 -11.23
N THR A 51 3.90 8.73 -12.00
CA THR A 51 2.51 8.31 -11.88
C THR A 51 2.46 6.80 -11.67
N GLY A 52 1.69 6.36 -10.68
CA GLY A 52 1.42 4.95 -10.41
C GLY A 52 -0.06 4.65 -10.36
N GLU A 53 -0.40 3.38 -10.16
CA GLU A 53 -1.77 2.91 -10.13
C GLU A 53 -1.99 1.98 -8.94
N LEU A 54 -3.13 2.17 -8.27
CA LEU A 54 -3.68 1.24 -7.27
C LEU A 54 -5.06 0.78 -7.71
N VAL A 55 -5.42 -0.44 -7.33
CA VAL A 55 -6.81 -0.91 -7.39
C VAL A 55 -7.32 -0.97 -5.96
N VAL A 56 -8.38 -0.22 -5.67
CA VAL A 56 -8.95 -0.11 -4.32
C VAL A 56 -10.47 -0.21 -4.36
N ASN A 57 -11.10 -0.44 -3.22
CA ASN A 57 -12.55 -0.37 -3.10
C ASN A 57 -13.06 1.04 -3.43
N ALA A 58 -14.20 1.12 -4.10
CA ALA A 58 -14.82 2.40 -4.43
C ALA A 58 -15.11 3.26 -3.20
N ALA A 59 -15.42 2.63 -2.06
CA ALA A 59 -15.73 3.30 -0.81
C ALA A 59 -14.54 4.08 -0.21
N VAL A 60 -13.30 3.68 -0.52
CA VAL A 60 -12.09 4.29 0.07
C VAL A 60 -11.31 5.18 -0.91
N VAL A 61 -11.83 5.43 -2.11
CA VAL A 61 -11.14 6.25 -3.12
C VAL A 61 -10.77 7.63 -2.57
N THR A 62 -11.70 8.32 -1.91
CA THR A 62 -11.48 9.66 -1.34
C THR A 62 -10.37 9.67 -0.28
N ASP A 63 -10.31 8.64 0.55
CA ASP A 63 -9.25 8.49 1.54
C ASP A 63 -7.89 8.33 0.87
N VAL A 64 -7.82 7.44 -0.14
CA VAL A 64 -6.61 7.19 -0.92
C VAL A 64 -6.12 8.46 -1.62
N GLU A 65 -7.01 9.21 -2.26
CA GLU A 65 -6.68 10.50 -2.88
C GLU A 65 -6.14 11.50 -1.85
N THR A 66 -6.75 11.56 -0.67
CA THR A 66 -6.32 12.43 0.43
C THR A 66 -4.92 12.06 0.93
N VAL A 67 -4.68 10.77 1.19
CA VAL A 67 -3.39 10.24 1.63
C VAL A 67 -2.30 10.58 0.61
N TYR A 68 -2.48 10.20 -0.65
CA TYR A 68 -1.45 10.38 -1.68
C TYR A 68 -1.21 11.85 -2.04
N THR A 69 -2.24 12.70 -1.94
CA THR A 69 -2.05 14.17 -2.04
C THR A 69 -1.15 14.70 -0.93
N ARG A 70 -1.31 14.23 0.31
CA ARG A 70 -0.43 14.60 1.44
C ARG A 70 0.99 14.10 1.23
N LEU A 71 1.16 12.84 0.82
CA LEU A 71 2.47 12.24 0.53
C LEU A 71 3.18 13.01 -0.59
N TYR A 72 2.45 13.36 -1.66
CA TYR A 72 3.00 14.14 -2.78
C TYR A 72 3.48 15.52 -2.31
N ARG A 73 2.66 16.25 -1.55
CA ARG A 73 3.03 17.58 -1.01
C ARG A 73 4.23 17.53 -0.08
N ALA A 74 4.35 16.47 0.70
CA ALA A 74 5.49 16.22 1.58
C ALA A 74 6.73 15.69 0.85
N ARG A 75 6.64 15.43 -0.46
CA ARG A 75 7.68 14.76 -1.27
C ARG A 75 8.13 13.43 -0.65
N PHE A 76 7.18 12.69 -0.06
CA PHE A 76 7.47 11.38 0.49
C PHE A 76 7.81 10.41 -0.66
N PRO A 77 8.99 9.75 -0.64
CA PRO A 77 9.42 8.93 -1.75
C PRO A 77 8.71 7.58 -1.76
N ILE A 78 8.20 7.19 -2.92
CA ILE A 78 7.64 5.87 -3.19
C ILE A 78 8.50 5.21 -4.27
N ARG A 79 8.82 3.92 -4.11
CA ARG A 79 9.69 3.20 -5.03
C ARG A 79 8.97 2.85 -6.33
N LYS A 80 7.84 2.18 -6.20
CA LYS A 80 6.95 1.75 -7.28
C LYS A 80 5.51 1.78 -6.80
N MET A 81 4.59 1.90 -7.74
CA MET A 81 3.16 1.82 -7.45
C MET A 81 2.47 1.17 -8.64
N ARG A 82 2.21 -0.14 -8.53
CA ARG A 82 1.62 -0.95 -9.60
C ARG A 82 0.57 -1.90 -9.04
N PRO A 83 -0.54 -2.14 -9.75
CA PRO A 83 -1.48 -3.20 -9.40
C PRO A 83 -0.75 -4.54 -9.29
N ILE A 84 -1.22 -5.40 -8.38
CA ILE A 84 -0.61 -6.73 -8.14
C ILE A 84 -0.69 -7.64 -9.36
N ASP A 85 -1.59 -7.37 -10.31
CA ASP A 85 -1.69 -8.09 -11.58
C ASP A 85 -0.41 -8.00 -12.42
N ALA A 86 0.37 -6.91 -12.28
CA ALA A 86 1.70 -6.78 -12.89
C ALA A 86 2.69 -7.87 -12.40
N TYR A 87 2.39 -8.48 -11.26
CA TYR A 87 3.16 -9.56 -10.63
C TYR A 87 2.39 -10.89 -10.65
N ARG A 88 1.34 -11.01 -11.48
CA ARG A 88 0.47 -12.20 -11.58
C ARG A 88 -0.11 -12.60 -10.21
N ALA A 89 -0.53 -11.60 -9.42
CA ALA A 89 -1.02 -11.72 -8.04
C ALA A 89 -0.03 -12.33 -7.03
N SER A 90 1.26 -12.38 -7.36
CA SER A 90 2.29 -12.87 -6.44
C SER A 90 2.70 -11.78 -5.44
N ASP A 91 2.26 -11.89 -4.18
CA ASP A 91 2.71 -11.01 -3.10
C ASP A 91 4.22 -11.01 -2.94
N SER A 92 4.85 -12.21 -2.98
CA SER A 92 6.30 -12.33 -2.81
C SER A 92 7.08 -11.63 -3.92
N ALA A 93 6.61 -11.70 -5.17
CA ALA A 93 7.25 -11.01 -6.28
C ALA A 93 7.06 -9.49 -6.16
N SER A 94 5.85 -9.05 -5.82
CA SER A 94 5.55 -7.62 -5.62
C SER A 94 6.35 -7.02 -4.48
N THR A 95 6.39 -7.68 -3.32
CA THR A 95 7.13 -7.19 -2.15
C THR A 95 8.64 -7.22 -2.37
N ALA A 96 9.17 -8.22 -3.07
CA ALA A 96 10.59 -8.29 -3.42
C ALA A 96 11.02 -7.16 -4.40
N ASP A 97 10.08 -6.68 -5.23
CA ASP A 97 10.29 -5.57 -6.17
C ASP A 97 10.01 -4.19 -5.57
N ASP A 98 9.85 -4.13 -4.24
CA ASP A 98 9.60 -2.89 -3.49
C ASP A 98 8.39 -2.12 -4.02
N ASN A 99 7.31 -2.83 -4.29
CA ASN A 99 6.11 -2.27 -4.86
C ASN A 99 5.14 -1.78 -3.78
N THR A 100 4.41 -0.71 -4.11
CA THR A 100 3.23 -0.27 -3.39
C THR A 100 2.01 -0.83 -4.10
N ALA A 101 1.18 -1.62 -3.39
CA ALA A 101 0.01 -2.29 -3.96
C ALA A 101 -1.17 -2.31 -2.98
N ALA A 102 -2.38 -2.51 -3.49
CA ALA A 102 -3.59 -2.55 -2.69
C ALA A 102 -4.38 -3.85 -2.88
N PHE A 103 -5.32 -3.91 -3.83
CA PHE A 103 -6.19 -5.06 -4.03
C PHE A 103 -5.42 -6.33 -4.42
N ASN A 104 -5.67 -7.40 -3.69
CA ASN A 104 -5.27 -8.78 -4.02
C ASN A 104 -6.23 -9.75 -3.33
N CYS A 105 -7.00 -10.51 -4.09
CA CYS A 105 -7.99 -11.46 -3.57
C CYS A 105 -7.30 -12.70 -2.99
N ARG A 106 -6.89 -12.62 -1.76
CA ARG A 106 -6.24 -13.71 -1.01
C ARG A 106 -6.64 -13.74 0.44
N TYR A 107 -6.42 -14.88 1.07
CA TYR A 107 -6.55 -15.00 2.52
C TYR A 107 -5.40 -14.29 3.25
N ALA A 108 -5.67 -13.85 4.47
CA ALA A 108 -4.64 -13.30 5.34
C ALA A 108 -3.58 -14.36 5.69
N VAL A 109 -2.32 -13.92 5.78
CA VAL A 109 -1.21 -14.74 6.28
C VAL A 109 -1.19 -14.63 7.80
N ALA A 110 -2.08 -15.35 8.46
CA ALA A 110 -2.21 -15.35 9.92
C ALA A 110 -2.45 -16.77 10.43
N SER A 111 -2.10 -17.02 11.70
CA SER A 111 -2.48 -18.24 12.39
C SER A 111 -3.98 -18.23 12.73
N GLY A 112 -4.63 -19.38 12.74
CA GLY A 112 -6.06 -19.52 13.06
C GLY A 112 -6.94 -19.81 11.86
N PRO A 113 -8.27 -19.64 11.99
CA PRO A 113 -9.19 -19.88 10.89
C PRO A 113 -8.92 -18.99 9.68
N LYS A 114 -9.06 -19.56 8.49
CA LYS A 114 -8.91 -18.79 7.24
C LYS A 114 -9.92 -17.65 7.19
N HIS A 115 -9.42 -16.45 6.93
CA HIS A 115 -10.23 -15.27 6.69
C HIS A 115 -9.60 -14.44 5.55
N TRP A 116 -10.42 -13.66 4.87
CA TRP A 116 -9.94 -12.79 3.81
C TRP A 116 -9.04 -11.69 4.36
N SER A 117 -7.93 -11.44 3.67
CA SER A 117 -7.11 -10.27 3.92
C SER A 117 -7.90 -8.98 3.60
N MET A 118 -7.58 -7.88 4.26
CA MET A 118 -8.13 -6.56 3.89
C MET A 118 -7.78 -6.16 2.46
N HIS A 119 -6.68 -6.67 1.93
CA HIS A 119 -6.35 -6.53 0.50
C HIS A 119 -7.41 -7.17 -0.41
N ALA A 120 -8.07 -8.26 0.02
CA ALA A 120 -9.12 -8.89 -0.77
C ALA A 120 -10.40 -8.05 -0.89
N TYR A 121 -10.57 -7.08 0.02
CA TYR A 121 -11.65 -6.09 -0.05
C TYR A 121 -11.24 -4.82 -0.80
N GLY A 122 -9.95 -4.64 -1.13
CA GLY A 122 -9.40 -3.40 -1.66
C GLY A 122 -9.35 -2.27 -0.63
N GLU A 123 -9.26 -2.62 0.64
CA GLU A 123 -9.32 -1.72 1.81
C GLU A 123 -8.02 -1.77 2.64
N ALA A 124 -6.95 -2.21 2.02
CA ALA A 124 -5.59 -2.15 2.55
C ALA A 124 -4.59 -1.76 1.46
N ILE A 125 -3.50 -1.12 1.87
CA ILE A 125 -2.40 -0.72 1.01
C ILE A 125 -1.08 -1.05 1.70
N ASP A 126 -0.19 -1.74 0.99
CA ASP A 126 1.19 -1.92 1.38
C ASP A 126 2.06 -0.88 0.66
N VAL A 127 2.92 -0.17 1.40
CA VAL A 127 3.72 0.95 0.86
C VAL A 127 5.21 0.69 1.06
N ASN A 128 6.01 0.78 -0.03
CA ASN A 128 7.47 0.64 -0.01
C ASN A 128 7.90 -0.60 0.80
N THR A 129 7.61 -1.75 0.27
CA THR A 129 7.67 -3.03 1.00
C THR A 129 9.08 -3.42 1.47
N VAL A 130 10.13 -2.87 0.87
CA VAL A 130 11.51 -3.06 1.33
C VAL A 130 11.85 -2.10 2.47
N GLU A 131 11.53 -0.80 2.34
CA GLU A 131 11.71 0.16 3.42
C GLU A 131 10.78 -0.12 4.61
N ASN A 132 9.69 -0.87 4.39
CA ASN A 132 8.67 -1.20 5.38
C ASN A 132 8.36 -2.70 5.42
N PRO A 133 9.33 -3.56 5.78
CA PRO A 133 9.11 -4.99 5.75
C PRO A 133 8.07 -5.45 6.77
N TYR A 134 7.36 -6.55 6.45
CA TYR A 134 6.69 -7.36 7.44
C TYR A 134 7.73 -8.15 8.25
N VAL A 135 7.67 -8.08 9.57
CA VAL A 135 8.59 -8.81 10.46
C VAL A 135 7.83 -9.91 11.17
N PHE A 136 8.10 -11.16 10.78
CA PHE A 136 7.47 -12.33 11.38
C PHE A 136 8.54 -13.27 11.95
N GLY A 137 8.39 -13.63 13.23
CA GLY A 137 9.39 -14.47 13.91
C GLY A 137 10.80 -13.86 13.90
N GLY A 138 10.92 -12.54 13.91
CA GLY A 138 12.20 -11.82 13.81
C GLY A 138 12.80 -11.77 12.39
N VAL A 139 12.09 -12.28 11.37
CA VAL A 139 12.56 -12.33 9.98
C VAL A 139 11.84 -11.29 9.14
N ALA A 140 12.61 -10.42 8.48
CA ALA A 140 12.08 -9.42 7.56
C ALA A 140 11.61 -10.07 6.24
N ARG A 141 10.46 -9.65 5.76
CA ARG A 141 9.87 -10.02 4.47
C ARG A 141 9.45 -8.77 3.71
N PRO A 142 10.04 -8.50 2.55
CA PRO A 142 11.09 -9.26 1.86
C PRO A 142 12.45 -9.21 2.60
N ALA A 143 13.35 -10.13 2.29
CA ALA A 143 14.66 -10.22 2.93
C ALA A 143 15.52 -8.96 2.74
N ALA A 144 15.34 -8.23 1.63
CA ALA A 144 15.98 -6.95 1.37
C ALA A 144 15.60 -5.88 2.41
N GLY A 145 14.44 -6.01 3.06
CA GLY A 145 13.96 -5.12 4.12
C GLY A 145 14.70 -5.28 5.46
N ARG A 146 15.58 -6.30 5.61
CA ARG A 146 16.33 -6.54 6.85
C ARG A 146 17.07 -5.29 7.36
N ALA A 147 17.62 -4.49 6.44
CA ALA A 147 18.34 -3.27 6.76
C ALA A 147 17.43 -2.15 7.33
N TYR A 148 16.12 -2.31 7.25
CA TYR A 148 15.11 -1.33 7.65
C TYR A 148 14.31 -1.75 8.90
N VAL A 149 14.63 -2.86 9.54
CA VAL A 149 13.92 -3.33 10.74
C VAL A 149 14.15 -2.40 11.94
N ASP A 150 15.36 -1.83 12.05
CA ASP A 150 15.68 -0.84 13.09
C ASP A 150 15.02 0.52 12.77
N ARG A 151 13.85 0.77 13.37
CA ARG A 151 13.07 2.01 13.19
C ARG A 151 13.63 3.22 13.91
N SER A 152 14.67 3.07 14.73
CA SER A 152 15.39 4.21 15.33
C SER A 152 16.26 4.95 14.29
N ARG A 153 16.65 4.26 13.23
CA ARG A 153 17.44 4.79 12.10
C ARG A 153 16.53 5.15 10.94
N VAL A 154 15.80 6.24 11.08
CA VAL A 154 14.84 6.68 10.05
C VAL A 154 15.55 7.05 8.75
N ARG A 155 15.07 6.48 7.64
CA ARG A 155 15.54 6.73 6.27
C ARG A 155 14.36 7.10 5.36
N PRO A 156 14.61 7.71 4.20
CA PRO A 156 13.54 8.02 3.24
C PRO A 156 12.68 6.79 2.92
N GLY A 157 11.37 6.99 2.78
CA GLY A 157 10.41 5.93 2.42
C GLY A 157 9.91 5.06 3.59
N MET A 158 10.46 5.24 4.80
CA MET A 158 10.07 4.47 5.98
C MET A 158 8.77 4.98 6.64
N ALA A 159 7.92 4.05 7.05
CA ALA A 159 6.80 4.27 7.95
C ALA A 159 7.31 4.23 9.40
N VAL A 160 7.18 5.32 10.13
CA VAL A 160 7.54 5.42 11.55
C VAL A 160 6.44 6.14 12.32
N PRO A 161 6.26 5.89 13.64
CA PRO A 161 5.29 6.62 14.43
C PRO A 161 5.49 8.14 14.33
N GLY A 162 4.43 8.90 14.08
CA GLY A 162 4.47 10.35 13.88
C GLY A 162 5.12 10.79 12.55
N GLY A 163 5.58 9.86 11.71
CA GLY A 163 6.15 10.16 10.39
C GLY A 163 5.08 10.45 9.34
N VAL A 164 5.50 11.11 8.26
CA VAL A 164 4.61 11.58 7.18
C VAL A 164 3.66 10.50 6.68
N LEU A 165 4.17 9.28 6.42
CA LEU A 165 3.38 8.19 5.87
C LEU A 165 2.29 7.73 6.86
N VAL A 166 2.66 7.47 8.11
CA VAL A 166 1.72 7.01 9.15
C VAL A 166 0.67 8.09 9.44
N GLU A 167 1.07 9.34 9.54
CA GLU A 167 0.14 10.45 9.80
C GLU A 167 -0.80 10.73 8.61
N ALA A 168 -0.36 10.49 7.38
CA ALA A 168 -1.22 10.61 6.21
C ALA A 168 -2.38 9.59 6.27
N PHE A 169 -2.11 8.33 6.54
CA PHE A 169 -3.14 7.29 6.71
C PHE A 169 -4.00 7.50 7.96
N ARG A 170 -3.38 7.85 9.10
CA ARG A 170 -4.11 8.16 10.33
C ARG A 170 -5.13 9.29 10.16
N SER A 171 -4.82 10.28 9.32
CA SER A 171 -5.69 11.44 9.10
C SER A 171 -7.02 11.10 8.42
N VAL A 172 -7.13 9.94 7.81
CA VAL A 172 -8.37 9.40 7.21
C VAL A 172 -8.92 8.20 8.00
N GLY A 173 -8.39 7.95 9.21
CA GLY A 173 -8.89 6.91 10.11
C GLY A 173 -8.31 5.51 9.88
N TRP A 174 -7.33 5.34 8.99
CA TRP A 174 -6.72 4.04 8.75
C TRP A 174 -5.70 3.69 9.83
N GLY A 175 -5.66 2.40 10.20
CA GLY A 175 -4.68 1.85 11.11
C GLY A 175 -3.41 1.39 10.39
N TRP A 176 -2.33 1.23 11.18
CA TRP A 176 -1.01 0.83 10.70
C TRP A 176 -0.55 -0.48 11.33
N GLY A 177 -0.17 -1.46 10.52
CA GLY A 177 0.32 -2.77 10.96
C GLY A 177 1.66 -2.74 11.70
N GLY A 178 2.42 -1.64 11.57
CA GLY A 178 3.65 -1.46 12.34
C GLY A 178 3.45 -1.36 13.86
N SER A 179 2.21 -1.16 14.31
CA SER A 179 1.83 -1.18 15.74
C SER A 179 1.44 -2.57 16.26
N TRP A 180 1.42 -3.60 15.42
CA TRP A 180 1.03 -4.95 15.86
C TRP A 180 2.09 -5.58 16.76
N ALA A 181 1.65 -6.08 17.91
CA ALA A 181 2.53 -6.74 18.85
C ALA A 181 3.08 -8.07 18.29
N GLY A 182 4.38 -8.28 18.43
CA GLY A 182 5.06 -9.54 18.08
C GLY A 182 5.34 -9.76 16.60
N SER A 183 4.56 -9.16 15.69
CA SER A 183 4.74 -9.32 14.24
C SER A 183 4.37 -8.04 13.50
N PRO A 184 5.16 -6.96 13.65
CA PRO A 184 4.85 -5.68 13.03
C PRO A 184 4.92 -5.80 11.51
N ASP A 185 3.88 -5.31 10.85
CA ASP A 185 3.81 -5.18 9.41
C ASP A 185 3.93 -3.71 9.02
N TYR A 186 5.17 -3.26 8.82
CA TYR A 186 5.45 -1.85 8.64
C TYR A 186 4.90 -1.28 7.32
N GLN A 187 4.71 -2.11 6.30
CA GLN A 187 4.16 -1.71 5.00
C GLN A 187 2.65 -1.48 5.05
N HIS A 188 1.94 -2.22 5.94
CA HIS A 188 0.50 -2.41 5.90
C HIS A 188 -0.30 -1.27 6.53
N PHE A 189 -1.23 -0.71 5.76
CA PHE A 189 -2.25 0.24 6.21
C PHE A 189 -3.63 -0.25 5.78
N SER A 190 -4.59 -0.25 6.69
CA SER A 190 -5.96 -0.71 6.40
C SER A 190 -7.01 0.07 7.18
N ILE A 191 -8.27 0.05 6.70
CA ILE A 191 -9.37 0.79 7.32
C ILE A 191 -9.68 0.33 8.75
N ASN A 192 -9.38 -0.94 9.08
CA ASN A 192 -9.65 -1.52 10.40
C ASN A 192 -8.37 -1.76 11.23
N GLY A 193 -7.20 -1.39 10.70
CA GLY A 193 -5.90 -1.57 11.36
C GLY A 193 -5.40 -3.02 11.44
N ARG A 194 -5.96 -3.94 10.61
CA ARG A 194 -5.62 -5.37 10.60
C ARG A 194 -5.41 -5.89 9.19
#